data_a399d9c3ca8ecc5f6e350064aa8632c9
#
_entry.id   a399d9c3ca8ecc5f6e350064aa8632c9
#
_cell.length_a   1.000
_cell.length_b   1.000
_cell.length_c   1.000
_cell.angle_alpha   90.00
_cell.angle_beta   90.00
_cell.angle_gamma   90.00
#
_symmetry.space_group_name_H-M   'P 1'
#
loop_
_entity.id
_entity.type
_entity.pdbx_description
1 polymer ?
#
loop_
_entity_poly.entity_id
_entity_poly.type
_entity_poly.pdbx_seq_one_letter_code
_entity_poly.pdbx_strand_id
1 'polypeptide(L)'
;MFRDILDRRTILLSAAGLAGVAVLALMPQLFRDQLGEAFVALEDASTGWLWVSAAAFIAALFCSASAWRAATKLPDRIDAYARYGVGSLVNSFAPAHAGDAVRLALFAKASPGDHKCLTAGKALAGVAVARLACVGVLLLATMKPIALVLLLLAPVLGRVPMWVAAATVARVAAAAAVAAAVGVPAPVLTALLVVPAIDLAGLFAITPGNIGLKSGAIAIALQAQGVDMTTALSTGIAFHAVETLVGITFGSAGTLYLSRVPVPRWAVGGATAVVAAAFVGSMVLV
;
A
#
# COMPACT_ATOMS: atom_id res chain seq x y z
N MET A 1 -7.10 -37.93 16.16
CA MET A 1 -6.76 -37.14 14.99
C MET A 1 -7.61 -35.87 14.79
N PHE A 2 -8.75 -35.67 15.46
CA PHE A 2 -9.55 -34.41 15.39
C PHE A 2 -9.42 -33.52 16.64
N ARG A 3 -8.75 -33.96 17.71
CA ARG A 3 -8.62 -33.22 18.98
C ARG A 3 -7.43 -32.23 19.01
N ASP A 4 -6.44 -32.39 18.13
CA ASP A 4 -5.23 -31.57 18.11
C ASP A 4 -5.33 -30.29 17.23
N ILE A 5 -6.46 -30.12 16.51
CA ILE A 5 -6.70 -28.95 15.65
C ILE A 5 -7.27 -27.76 16.44
N LEU A 6 -7.74 -27.98 17.67
CA LEU A 6 -8.28 -26.96 18.56
C LEU A 6 -7.23 -26.50 19.59
N ASP A 7 -6.04 -26.16 19.15
CA ASP A 7 -5.07 -25.52 20.01
C ASP A 7 -5.61 -24.13 20.43
N ARG A 8 -5.40 -23.79 21.70
CA ARG A 8 -5.84 -22.53 22.31
C ARG A 8 -5.48 -21.29 21.47
N ARG A 9 -4.34 -21.36 20.73
CA ARG A 9 -3.93 -20.36 19.74
C ARG A 9 -4.88 -20.23 18.54
N THR A 10 -5.32 -21.36 17.99
CA THR A 10 -6.25 -21.39 16.84
C THR A 10 -7.62 -20.83 17.25
N ILE A 11 -8.10 -21.14 18.44
CA ILE A 11 -9.36 -20.60 18.98
C ILE A 11 -9.24 -19.09 19.19
N LEU A 12 -8.14 -18.60 19.77
CA LEU A 12 -7.90 -17.17 20.01
C LEU A 12 -7.77 -16.41 18.69
N LEU A 13 -7.06 -16.94 17.69
CA LEU A 13 -6.92 -16.33 16.37
C LEU A 13 -8.26 -16.31 15.62
N SER A 14 -9.04 -17.37 15.72
CA SER A 14 -10.39 -17.44 15.12
C SER A 14 -11.36 -16.48 15.81
N ALA A 15 -11.31 -16.37 17.13
CA ALA A 15 -12.11 -15.42 17.89
C ALA A 15 -11.72 -13.96 17.61
N ALA A 16 -10.43 -13.67 17.50
CA ALA A 16 -9.92 -12.35 17.11
C ALA A 16 -10.32 -12.01 15.66
N GLY A 17 -10.26 -12.98 14.74
CA GLY A 17 -10.73 -12.83 13.38
C GLY A 17 -12.23 -12.55 13.29
N LEU A 18 -13.05 -13.31 14.06
CA LEU A 18 -14.49 -13.09 14.14
C LEU A 18 -14.83 -11.73 14.78
N ALA A 19 -14.13 -11.34 15.85
CA ALA A 19 -14.29 -10.02 16.45
C ALA A 19 -13.91 -8.90 15.47
N GLY A 20 -12.84 -9.06 14.69
CA GLY A 20 -12.46 -8.13 13.63
C GLY A 20 -13.53 -8.01 12.55
N VAL A 21 -14.09 -9.13 12.10
CA VAL A 21 -15.20 -9.14 11.13
C VAL A 21 -16.46 -8.49 11.71
N ALA A 22 -16.79 -8.74 13.00
CA ALA A 22 -17.91 -8.11 13.66
C ALA A 22 -17.75 -6.59 13.79
N VAL A 23 -16.56 -6.12 14.15
CA VAL A 23 -16.23 -4.68 14.18
C VAL A 23 -16.37 -4.06 12.80
N LEU A 24 -15.87 -4.72 11.75
CA LEU A 24 -16.01 -4.26 10.36
C LEU A 24 -17.48 -4.24 9.89
N ALA A 25 -18.28 -5.22 10.31
CA ALA A 25 -19.70 -5.26 9.97
C ALA A 25 -20.51 -4.16 10.70
N LEU A 26 -20.06 -3.75 11.87
CA LEU A 26 -20.70 -2.67 12.66
C LEU A 26 -20.20 -1.27 12.30
N MET A 27 -18.97 -1.15 11.74
CA MET A 27 -18.40 0.14 11.33
C MET A 27 -19.32 0.94 10.37
N PRO A 28 -19.90 0.36 9.32
CA PRO A 28 -20.81 1.09 8.44
C PRO A 28 -22.08 1.60 9.14
N GLN A 29 -22.54 0.89 10.18
CA GLN A 29 -23.72 1.30 10.94
C GLN A 29 -23.43 2.44 11.93
N LEU A 30 -22.22 2.43 12.52
CA LEU A 30 -21.78 3.47 13.46
C LEU A 30 -21.38 4.78 12.77
N PHE A 31 -20.92 4.71 11.53
CA PHE A 31 -20.43 5.87 10.76
C PHE A 31 -21.22 6.10 9.47
N ARG A 32 -22.44 5.59 9.37
CA ARG A 32 -23.26 5.65 8.15
C ARG A 32 -23.41 7.05 7.59
N ASP A 33 -23.73 8.01 8.43
CA ASP A 33 -23.97 9.40 8.01
C ASP A 33 -22.64 10.04 7.57
N GLN A 34 -21.57 9.85 8.35
CA GLN A 34 -20.23 10.36 8.04
C GLN A 34 -19.62 9.70 6.79
N LEU A 35 -19.90 8.43 6.57
CA LEU A 35 -19.49 7.75 5.34
C LEU A 35 -20.25 8.29 4.12
N GLY A 36 -21.56 8.53 4.25
CA GLY A 36 -22.36 9.13 3.19
C GLY A 36 -21.83 10.52 2.82
N GLU A 37 -21.61 11.39 3.81
CA GLU A 37 -21.02 12.72 3.61
C GLU A 37 -19.59 12.64 3.01
N ALA A 38 -18.79 11.66 3.43
CA ALA A 38 -17.45 11.46 2.90
C ALA A 38 -17.46 11.03 1.42
N PHE A 39 -18.44 10.23 0.99
CA PHE A 39 -18.61 9.90 -0.43
C PHE A 39 -19.04 11.10 -1.25
N VAL A 40 -19.97 11.92 -0.76
CA VAL A 40 -20.36 13.18 -1.41
C VAL A 40 -19.18 14.14 -1.56
N ALA A 41 -18.35 14.26 -0.52
CA ALA A 41 -17.13 15.08 -0.60
C ALA A 41 -16.09 14.57 -1.62
N LEU A 42 -16.16 13.29 -2.00
CA LEU A 42 -15.32 12.72 -3.05
C LEU A 42 -15.80 13.08 -4.46
N GLU A 43 -17.09 13.40 -4.65
CA GLU A 43 -17.60 13.87 -5.94
C GLU A 43 -16.97 15.21 -6.34
N ASP A 44 -16.67 16.05 -5.36
CA ASP A 44 -16.01 17.35 -5.56
C ASP A 44 -14.48 17.24 -5.63
N ALA A 45 -13.92 16.04 -5.45
CA ALA A 45 -12.48 15.85 -5.42
C ALA A 45 -11.83 16.14 -6.80
N SER A 46 -10.72 16.85 -6.80
CA SER A 46 -9.99 17.18 -8.02
C SER A 46 -9.40 15.93 -8.68
N THR A 47 -10.02 15.51 -9.79
CA THR A 47 -9.59 14.35 -10.59
C THR A 47 -8.14 14.45 -11.05
N GLY A 48 -7.65 15.66 -11.38
CA GLY A 48 -6.26 15.89 -11.77
C GLY A 48 -5.27 15.45 -10.68
N TRP A 49 -5.54 15.79 -9.44
CA TRP A 49 -4.69 15.39 -8.31
C TRP A 49 -4.77 13.89 -8.02
N LEU A 50 -5.92 13.25 -8.25
CA LEU A 50 -6.04 11.79 -8.12
C LEU A 50 -5.19 11.05 -9.16
N TRP A 51 -5.08 11.56 -10.40
CA TRP A 51 -4.16 11.02 -11.40
C TRP A 51 -2.69 11.20 -11.00
N VAL A 52 -2.32 12.36 -10.44
CA VAL A 52 -0.97 12.57 -9.90
C VAL A 52 -0.68 11.56 -8.79
N SER A 53 -1.64 11.31 -7.90
CA SER A 53 -1.52 10.30 -6.86
C SER A 53 -1.32 8.90 -7.44
N ALA A 54 -2.12 8.50 -8.43
CA ALA A 54 -1.98 7.20 -9.08
C ALA A 54 -0.59 7.03 -9.72
N ALA A 55 -0.09 8.05 -10.42
CA ALA A 55 1.26 8.04 -11.01
C ALA A 55 2.34 7.91 -9.93
N ALA A 56 2.20 8.61 -8.81
CA ALA A 56 3.12 8.53 -7.69
C ALA A 56 3.07 7.14 -7.00
N PHE A 57 1.89 6.52 -6.86
CA PHE A 57 1.78 5.13 -6.38
C PHE A 57 2.44 4.13 -7.32
N ILE A 58 2.26 4.28 -8.63
CA ILE A 58 2.95 3.45 -9.63
C ILE A 58 4.46 3.58 -9.45
N ALA A 59 4.99 4.80 -9.33
CA ALA A 59 6.40 5.03 -9.05
C ALA A 59 6.86 4.37 -7.74
N ALA A 60 6.06 4.45 -6.68
CA ALA A 60 6.34 3.78 -5.41
C ALA A 60 6.42 2.26 -5.53
N LEU A 61 5.55 1.63 -6.36
CA LEU A 61 5.59 0.19 -6.62
C LEU A 61 6.85 -0.21 -7.39
N PHE A 62 7.23 0.56 -8.42
CA PHE A 62 8.48 0.32 -9.16
C PHE A 62 9.73 0.46 -8.28
N CYS A 63 9.78 1.48 -7.42
CA CYS A 63 10.86 1.66 -6.47
C CYS A 63 10.92 0.51 -5.45
N SER A 64 9.77 0.10 -4.90
CA SER A 64 9.68 -1.01 -3.96
C SER A 64 10.12 -2.34 -4.59
N ALA A 65 9.70 -2.63 -5.80
CA ALA A 65 10.12 -3.80 -6.55
C ALA A 65 11.63 -3.77 -6.87
N SER A 66 12.18 -2.56 -7.13
CA SER A 66 13.62 -2.36 -7.34
C SER A 66 14.42 -2.58 -6.06
N ALA A 67 13.87 -2.25 -4.88
CA ALA A 67 14.48 -2.57 -3.59
C ALA A 67 14.57 -4.09 -3.39
N TRP A 68 13.49 -4.83 -3.66
CA TRP A 68 13.48 -6.29 -3.60
C TRP A 68 14.46 -6.92 -4.60
N ARG A 69 14.48 -6.40 -5.83
CA ARG A 69 15.45 -6.84 -6.85
C ARG A 69 16.89 -6.63 -6.38
N ALA A 70 17.20 -5.47 -5.83
CA ALA A 70 18.55 -5.18 -5.32
C ALA A 70 18.93 -6.08 -4.16
N ALA A 71 17.99 -6.38 -3.24
CA ALA A 71 18.22 -7.23 -2.08
C ALA A 71 18.39 -8.71 -2.45
N THR A 72 17.66 -9.21 -3.45
CA THR A 72 17.72 -10.59 -3.92
C THR A 72 18.73 -10.81 -5.06
N LYS A 73 19.34 -9.74 -5.57
CA LYS A 73 20.29 -9.73 -6.70
C LYS A 73 19.71 -10.35 -7.99
N LEU A 74 18.40 -10.23 -8.19
CA LEU A 74 17.77 -10.70 -9.43
C LEU A 74 18.26 -9.89 -10.62
N PRO A 75 18.69 -10.54 -11.73
CA PRO A 75 19.22 -9.86 -12.90
C PRO A 75 18.10 -9.12 -13.67
N ASP A 76 16.97 -9.79 -13.88
CA ASP A 76 15.86 -9.24 -14.67
C ASP A 76 15.00 -8.28 -13.84
N ARG A 77 14.78 -7.08 -14.40
CA ARG A 77 13.95 -6.03 -13.80
C ARG A 77 12.46 -6.35 -13.93
N ILE A 78 12.05 -6.82 -15.11
CA ILE A 78 10.64 -7.07 -15.42
C ILE A 78 10.14 -8.25 -14.59
N ASP A 79 10.94 -9.31 -14.46
CA ASP A 79 10.62 -10.44 -13.60
C ASP A 79 10.46 -10.02 -12.13
N ALA A 80 11.34 -9.14 -11.63
CA ALA A 80 11.22 -8.60 -10.28
C ALA A 80 9.96 -7.76 -10.10
N TYR A 81 9.61 -6.91 -11.07
CA TYR A 81 8.40 -6.10 -11.03
C TYR A 81 7.14 -6.95 -11.06
N ALA A 82 7.11 -7.99 -11.90
CA ALA A 82 6.01 -8.92 -11.98
C ALA A 82 5.79 -9.66 -10.66
N ARG A 83 6.84 -10.20 -10.05
CA ARG A 83 6.77 -10.90 -8.74
C ARG A 83 6.31 -10.00 -7.62
N TYR A 84 6.80 -8.77 -7.60
CA TYR A 84 6.38 -7.77 -6.62
C TYR A 84 4.90 -7.42 -6.79
N GLY A 85 4.47 -7.24 -8.05
CA GLY A 85 3.09 -6.93 -8.40
C GLY A 85 2.11 -8.02 -7.97
N VAL A 86 2.43 -9.30 -8.19
CA VAL A 86 1.57 -10.41 -7.70
C VAL A 86 1.37 -10.33 -6.19
N GLY A 87 2.42 -10.07 -5.42
CA GLY A 87 2.29 -9.86 -3.97
C GLY A 87 1.41 -8.65 -3.62
N SER A 88 1.48 -7.59 -4.41
CA SER A 88 0.63 -6.40 -4.22
C SER A 88 -0.84 -6.69 -4.52
N LEU A 89 -1.12 -7.47 -5.58
CA LEU A 89 -2.46 -7.94 -5.91
C LEU A 89 -3.07 -8.76 -4.77
N VAL A 90 -2.30 -9.71 -4.23
CA VAL A 90 -2.75 -10.54 -3.10
C VAL A 90 -3.02 -9.69 -1.87
N ASN A 91 -2.18 -8.69 -1.55
CA ASN A 91 -2.40 -7.77 -0.43
C ASN A 91 -3.65 -6.90 -0.59
N SER A 92 -4.16 -6.71 -1.83
CA SER A 92 -5.40 -5.96 -2.06
C SER A 92 -6.65 -6.71 -1.61
N PHE A 93 -6.59 -8.05 -1.51
CA PHE A 93 -7.76 -8.89 -1.20
C PHE A 93 -7.57 -9.76 0.03
N ALA A 94 -6.35 -10.18 0.33
CA ALA A 94 -6.07 -11.13 1.39
C ALA A 94 -5.69 -10.43 2.70
N PRO A 95 -6.06 -11.01 3.86
CA PRO A 95 -5.68 -10.51 5.18
C PRO A 95 -4.23 -10.90 5.55
N ALA A 96 -3.74 -10.33 6.64
CA ALA A 96 -2.59 -10.83 7.40
C ALA A 96 -1.29 -10.98 6.61
N HIS A 97 -0.89 -9.96 5.84
CA HIS A 97 0.38 -9.98 5.09
C HIS A 97 0.53 -11.15 4.09
N ALA A 98 -0.58 -11.74 3.63
CA ALA A 98 -0.54 -12.86 2.68
C ALA A 98 0.22 -12.50 1.40
N GLY A 99 0.13 -11.27 0.92
CA GLY A 99 0.89 -10.80 -0.23
C GLY A 99 2.40 -10.74 0.03
N ASP A 100 2.84 -10.47 1.26
CA ASP A 100 4.26 -10.50 1.60
C ASP A 100 4.78 -11.93 1.66
N ALA A 101 3.97 -12.89 2.12
CA ALA A 101 4.28 -14.32 2.06
C ALA A 101 4.40 -14.82 0.61
N VAL A 102 3.45 -14.42 -0.26
CA VAL A 102 3.51 -14.72 -1.71
C VAL A 102 4.74 -14.09 -2.34
N ARG A 103 5.03 -12.84 -2.02
CA ARG A 103 6.21 -12.11 -2.48
C ARG A 103 7.50 -12.85 -2.09
N LEU A 104 7.60 -13.23 -0.79
CA LEU A 104 8.73 -14.01 -0.28
C LEU A 104 8.92 -15.31 -1.08
N ALA A 105 7.85 -16.08 -1.29
CA ALA A 105 7.90 -17.34 -2.03
C ALA A 105 8.31 -17.15 -3.50
N LEU A 106 7.76 -16.15 -4.18
CA LEU A 106 8.08 -15.85 -5.58
C LEU A 106 9.53 -15.40 -5.76
N PHE A 107 10.03 -14.54 -4.87
CA PHE A 107 11.43 -14.10 -4.91
C PHE A 107 12.38 -15.22 -4.49
N ALA A 108 12.03 -16.05 -3.51
CA ALA A 108 12.82 -17.22 -3.15
C ALA A 108 12.99 -18.18 -4.34
N LYS A 109 11.89 -18.47 -5.06
CA LYS A 109 11.92 -19.34 -6.25
C LYS A 109 12.86 -18.82 -7.35
N ALA A 110 13.00 -17.50 -7.48
CA ALA A 110 13.82 -16.87 -8.53
C ALA A 110 15.24 -16.52 -8.06
N SER A 111 15.51 -16.52 -6.77
CA SER A 111 16.84 -16.18 -6.23
C SER A 111 17.89 -17.18 -6.66
N PRO A 112 19.09 -16.72 -7.03
CA PRO A 112 20.21 -17.60 -7.36
C PRO A 112 20.78 -18.27 -6.11
N GLY A 113 21.44 -19.43 -6.30
CA GLY A 113 22.13 -20.17 -5.26
C GLY A 113 21.25 -21.17 -4.49
N ASP A 114 21.84 -21.85 -3.51
CA ASP A 114 21.21 -22.97 -2.80
C ASP A 114 20.33 -22.50 -1.62
N HIS A 115 20.64 -21.35 -1.02
CA HIS A 115 19.91 -20.81 0.13
C HIS A 115 18.81 -19.81 -0.23
N LYS A 116 17.95 -20.18 -1.19
CA LYS A 116 16.92 -19.29 -1.78
C LYS A 116 15.98 -18.65 -0.76
N CYS A 117 15.45 -19.46 0.16
CA CYS A 117 14.57 -18.97 1.22
C CYS A 117 15.28 -18.00 2.18
N LEU A 118 16.52 -18.29 2.53
CA LEU A 118 17.32 -17.42 3.41
C LEU A 118 17.62 -16.08 2.71
N THR A 119 17.95 -16.11 1.41
CA THR A 119 18.19 -14.90 0.61
C THR A 119 16.95 -14.03 0.55
N ALA A 120 15.79 -14.61 0.26
CA ALA A 120 14.53 -13.87 0.23
C ALA A 120 14.11 -13.37 1.63
N GLY A 121 14.35 -14.15 2.70
CA GLY A 121 14.12 -13.74 4.09
C GLY A 121 15.01 -12.56 4.50
N LYS A 122 16.29 -12.59 4.15
CA LYS A 122 17.21 -11.44 4.38
C LYS A 122 16.77 -10.20 3.59
N ALA A 123 16.28 -10.39 2.36
CA ALA A 123 15.75 -9.31 1.55
C ALA A 123 14.52 -8.66 2.21
N LEU A 124 13.56 -9.48 2.68
CA LEU A 124 12.39 -9.00 3.42
C LEU A 124 12.81 -8.20 4.65
N ALA A 125 13.70 -8.75 5.48
CA ALA A 125 14.18 -8.07 6.68
C ALA A 125 14.91 -6.75 6.35
N GLY A 126 15.79 -6.75 5.36
CA GLY A 126 16.53 -5.56 4.94
C GLY A 126 15.61 -4.45 4.42
N VAL A 127 14.61 -4.80 3.60
CA VAL A 127 13.60 -3.84 3.11
C VAL A 127 12.74 -3.32 4.27
N ALA A 128 12.32 -4.19 5.20
CA ALA A 128 11.52 -3.80 6.36
C ALA A 128 12.29 -2.83 7.27
N VAL A 129 13.56 -3.12 7.59
CA VAL A 129 14.41 -2.23 8.39
C VAL A 129 14.59 -0.87 7.72
N ALA A 130 14.89 -0.85 6.41
CA ALA A 130 15.04 0.40 5.67
C ALA A 130 13.72 1.20 5.66
N ARG A 131 12.56 0.52 5.54
CA ARG A 131 11.25 1.16 5.59
C ARG A 131 10.96 1.77 6.97
N LEU A 132 11.22 1.05 8.04
CA LEU A 132 11.08 1.56 9.41
C LEU A 132 12.00 2.77 9.65
N ALA A 133 13.22 2.76 9.14
CA ALA A 133 14.11 3.91 9.21
C ALA A 133 13.50 5.13 8.48
N CYS A 134 12.93 4.94 7.28
CA CYS A 134 12.23 6.01 6.56
C CYS A 134 11.01 6.52 7.34
N VAL A 135 10.21 5.65 7.96
CA VAL A 135 9.10 6.04 8.84
C VAL A 135 9.60 6.91 10.00
N GLY A 136 10.71 6.53 10.63
CA GLY A 136 11.34 7.33 11.68
C GLY A 136 11.77 8.71 11.19
N VAL A 137 12.35 8.79 9.99
CA VAL A 137 12.72 10.10 9.37
C VAL A 137 11.48 10.95 9.10
N LEU A 138 10.39 10.37 8.58
CA LEU A 138 9.15 11.11 8.33
C LEU A 138 8.54 11.63 9.64
N LEU A 139 8.51 10.83 10.71
CA LEU A 139 8.04 11.26 12.02
C LEU A 139 8.91 12.39 12.60
N LEU A 140 10.23 12.32 12.44
CA LEU A 140 11.12 13.43 12.82
C LEU A 140 10.85 14.67 11.98
N ALA A 141 10.54 14.51 10.69
CA ALA A 141 10.27 15.60 9.78
C ALA A 141 9.00 16.37 10.13
N THR A 142 8.03 15.76 10.79
CA THR A 142 6.84 16.47 11.31
C THR A 142 7.23 17.50 12.38
N MET A 143 8.30 17.24 13.14
CA MET A 143 8.82 18.17 14.15
C MET A 143 9.89 19.11 13.58
N LYS A 144 10.74 18.59 12.70
CA LYS A 144 11.86 19.31 12.09
C LYS A 144 11.99 18.94 10.61
N PRO A 145 11.42 19.71 9.68
CA PRO A 145 11.40 19.37 8.24
C PRO A 145 12.79 19.11 7.65
N ILE A 146 13.84 19.70 8.23
CA ILE A 146 15.23 19.43 7.83
C ILE A 146 15.60 17.94 7.90
N ALA A 147 14.90 17.14 8.71
CA ALA A 147 15.14 15.70 8.81
C ALA A 147 14.93 14.98 7.46
N LEU A 148 14.16 15.54 6.52
CA LEU A 148 14.00 14.96 5.17
C LEU A 148 15.33 14.85 4.42
N VAL A 149 16.32 15.67 4.75
CA VAL A 149 17.68 15.58 4.17
C VAL A 149 18.31 14.21 4.46
N LEU A 150 17.92 13.53 5.55
CA LEU A 150 18.41 12.19 5.86
C LEU A 150 18.02 11.16 4.79
N LEU A 151 16.90 11.36 4.08
CA LEU A 151 16.54 10.49 2.97
C LEU A 151 17.52 10.59 1.80
N LEU A 152 18.19 11.72 1.63
CA LEU A 152 19.22 11.93 0.59
C LEU A 152 20.50 11.14 0.90
N LEU A 153 20.70 10.69 2.14
CA LEU A 153 21.82 9.83 2.52
C LEU A 153 21.59 8.34 2.19
N ALA A 154 20.35 7.96 1.87
CA ALA A 154 20.02 6.57 1.57
C ALA A 154 20.88 5.93 0.46
N PRO A 155 21.26 6.61 -0.64
CA PRO A 155 22.15 6.05 -1.67
C PRO A 155 23.54 5.70 -1.14
N VAL A 156 24.04 6.43 -0.14
CA VAL A 156 25.35 6.17 0.48
C VAL A 156 25.31 4.87 1.30
N LEU A 157 24.15 4.55 1.89
CA LEU A 157 23.92 3.32 2.65
C LEU A 157 23.73 2.09 1.75
N GLY A 158 23.51 2.28 0.45
CA GLY A 158 23.41 1.23 -0.52
C GLY A 158 22.13 1.25 -1.37
N ARG A 159 22.04 0.28 -2.30
CA ARG A 159 20.93 0.23 -3.28
C ARG A 159 19.58 -0.05 -2.66
N VAL A 160 19.49 -0.87 -1.62
CA VAL A 160 18.22 -1.20 -0.96
C VAL A 160 17.65 0.02 -0.25
N PRO A 161 18.37 0.69 0.68
CA PRO A 161 17.91 1.93 1.29
C PRO A 161 17.55 3.02 0.28
N MET A 162 18.34 3.18 -0.77
CA MET A 162 18.07 4.15 -1.85
C MET A 162 16.68 3.92 -2.48
N TRP A 163 16.37 2.69 -2.89
CA TRP A 163 15.08 2.39 -3.50
C TRP A 163 13.92 2.47 -2.52
N VAL A 164 14.14 2.10 -1.25
CA VAL A 164 13.11 2.26 -0.21
C VAL A 164 12.84 3.72 0.08
N ALA A 165 13.87 4.57 0.17
CA ALA A 165 13.70 6.01 0.34
C ALA A 165 12.95 6.62 -0.86
N ALA A 166 13.30 6.24 -2.10
CA ALA A 166 12.60 6.69 -3.30
C ALA A 166 11.12 6.25 -3.28
N ALA A 167 10.82 5.02 -2.86
CA ALA A 167 9.45 4.54 -2.69
C ALA A 167 8.70 5.35 -1.62
N THR A 168 9.36 5.68 -0.52
CA THR A 168 8.77 6.50 0.56
C THR A 168 8.45 7.91 0.08
N VAL A 169 9.36 8.55 -0.64
CA VAL A 169 9.12 9.89 -1.25
C VAL A 169 7.94 9.83 -2.23
N ALA A 170 7.88 8.82 -3.08
CA ALA A 170 6.76 8.64 -4.02
C ALA A 170 5.42 8.43 -3.27
N ARG A 171 5.40 7.67 -2.16
CA ARG A 171 4.21 7.50 -1.32
C ARG A 171 3.79 8.78 -0.62
N VAL A 172 4.74 9.58 -0.16
CA VAL A 172 4.45 10.92 0.40
C VAL A 172 3.85 11.83 -0.68
N ALA A 173 4.40 11.81 -1.90
CA ALA A 173 3.82 12.55 -3.02
C ALA A 173 2.41 12.08 -3.35
N ALA A 174 2.15 10.76 -3.34
CA ALA A 174 0.83 10.20 -3.57
C ALA A 174 -0.17 10.64 -2.48
N ALA A 175 0.22 10.58 -1.20
CA ALA A 175 -0.61 11.01 -0.09
C ALA A 175 -0.89 12.53 -0.13
N ALA A 176 0.11 13.33 -0.47
CA ALA A 176 -0.04 14.77 -0.63
C ALA A 176 -1.00 15.10 -1.79
N ALA A 177 -0.92 14.36 -2.90
CA ALA A 177 -1.82 14.54 -4.03
C ALA A 177 -3.27 14.18 -3.68
N VAL A 178 -3.51 13.09 -2.92
CA VAL A 178 -4.87 12.78 -2.42
C VAL A 178 -5.36 13.87 -1.48
N ALA A 179 -4.55 14.31 -0.53
CA ALA A 179 -4.92 15.38 0.39
C ALA A 179 -5.28 16.68 -0.36
N ALA A 180 -4.50 17.03 -1.41
CA ALA A 180 -4.80 18.16 -2.28
C ALA A 180 -6.08 17.96 -3.08
N ALA A 181 -6.38 16.73 -3.53
CA ALA A 181 -7.59 16.41 -4.29
C ALA A 181 -8.86 16.69 -3.48
N VAL A 182 -8.83 16.40 -2.18
CA VAL A 182 -9.97 16.58 -1.25
C VAL A 182 -9.96 17.97 -0.58
N GLY A 183 -8.96 18.81 -0.89
CA GLY A 183 -8.89 20.18 -0.35
C GLY A 183 -8.32 20.27 1.08
N VAL A 184 -7.58 19.27 1.55
CA VAL A 184 -6.91 19.32 2.85
C VAL A 184 -5.83 20.41 2.86
N PRO A 185 -5.81 21.31 3.87
CA PRO A 185 -4.78 22.34 3.96
C PRO A 185 -3.40 21.72 4.20
N ALA A 186 -2.35 22.39 3.68
CA ALA A 186 -0.97 21.96 3.80
C ALA A 186 -0.71 20.47 3.42
N PRO A 187 -1.10 20.02 2.21
CA PRO A 187 -1.16 18.60 1.85
C PRO A 187 0.18 17.87 2.00
N VAL A 188 1.32 18.53 1.82
CA VAL A 188 2.65 17.93 1.99
C VAL A 188 2.94 17.63 3.46
N LEU A 189 2.66 18.57 4.36
CA LEU A 189 2.84 18.34 5.81
C LEU A 189 1.91 17.23 6.31
N THR A 190 0.68 17.24 5.82
CA THR A 190 -0.29 16.19 6.08
C THR A 190 0.24 14.81 5.66
N ALA A 191 0.81 14.70 4.46
CA ALA A 191 1.36 13.45 3.96
C ALA A 191 2.53 12.90 4.80
N LEU A 192 3.34 13.77 5.41
CA LEU A 192 4.42 13.37 6.31
C LEU A 192 3.92 12.64 7.56
N LEU A 193 2.68 12.88 7.99
CA LEU A 193 2.06 12.18 9.10
C LEU A 193 1.23 10.97 8.64
N VAL A 194 0.53 11.12 7.52
CA VAL A 194 -0.33 10.08 6.96
C VAL A 194 0.46 8.84 6.57
N VAL A 195 1.60 8.98 5.90
CA VAL A 195 2.40 7.83 5.44
C VAL A 195 2.93 6.99 6.62
N PRO A 196 3.54 7.56 7.67
CA PRO A 196 3.88 6.80 8.88
C PRO A 196 2.66 6.15 9.55
N ALA A 197 1.53 6.85 9.65
CA ALA A 197 0.32 6.30 10.27
C ALA A 197 -0.17 5.05 9.53
N ILE A 198 -0.17 5.08 8.19
CA ILE A 198 -0.53 3.91 7.36
C ILE A 198 0.48 2.77 7.55
N ASP A 199 1.77 3.07 7.59
CA ASP A 199 2.82 2.06 7.75
C ASP A 199 2.75 1.39 9.12
N LEU A 200 2.47 2.16 10.18
CA LEU A 200 2.26 1.62 11.52
C LEU A 200 0.95 0.82 11.60
N ALA A 201 -0.14 1.31 11.05
CA ALA A 201 -1.40 0.57 10.97
C ALA A 201 -1.22 -0.75 10.18
N GLY A 202 -0.40 -0.73 9.14
CA GLY A 202 -0.07 -1.91 8.34
C GLY A 202 0.65 -3.02 9.10
N LEU A 203 1.28 -2.74 10.24
CA LEU A 203 1.86 -3.78 11.10
C LEU A 203 0.79 -4.69 11.73
N PHE A 204 -0.43 -4.17 11.88
CA PHE A 204 -1.58 -4.87 12.46
C PHE A 204 -2.57 -5.35 11.39
N ALA A 205 -2.09 -5.83 10.24
CA ALA A 205 -2.89 -6.24 9.08
C ALA A 205 -3.89 -7.37 9.41
N ILE A 206 -4.98 -7.05 10.10
CA ILE A 206 -6.01 -8.02 10.57
C ILE A 206 -7.10 -8.15 9.52
N THR A 207 -7.40 -7.09 8.76
CA THR A 207 -8.52 -7.04 7.83
C THR A 207 -8.11 -7.33 6.39
N PRO A 208 -8.99 -7.95 5.57
CA PRO A 208 -8.74 -8.12 4.14
C PRO A 208 -8.41 -6.79 3.47
N GLY A 209 -7.31 -6.73 2.72
CA GLY A 209 -6.85 -5.50 2.05
C GLY A 209 -6.51 -4.33 2.99
N ASN A 210 -6.54 -4.53 4.33
CA ASN A 210 -6.46 -3.46 5.33
C ASN A 210 -7.54 -2.37 5.18
N ILE A 211 -8.67 -2.72 4.57
CA ILE A 211 -9.83 -1.83 4.41
C ILE A 211 -10.31 -1.40 5.80
N GLY A 212 -10.57 -0.12 5.97
CA GLY A 212 -10.97 0.49 7.25
C GLY A 212 -9.81 0.82 8.18
N LEU A 213 -8.83 -0.08 8.37
CA LEU A 213 -7.71 0.18 9.28
C LEU A 213 -6.81 1.31 8.75
N LYS A 214 -6.45 1.27 7.46
CA LYS A 214 -5.68 2.35 6.82
C LYS A 214 -6.47 3.65 6.75
N SER A 215 -7.73 3.61 6.30
CA SER A 215 -8.58 4.79 6.21
C SER A 215 -8.81 5.41 7.59
N GLY A 216 -9.03 4.58 8.62
CA GLY A 216 -9.14 5.03 10.00
C GLY A 216 -7.85 5.65 10.55
N ALA A 217 -6.69 5.05 10.25
CA ALA A 217 -5.40 5.61 10.65
C ALA A 217 -5.15 6.99 9.99
N ILE A 218 -5.53 7.14 8.71
CA ILE A 218 -5.48 8.42 7.99
C ILE A 218 -6.41 9.43 8.67
N ALA A 219 -7.66 9.04 8.95
CA ALA A 219 -8.64 9.92 9.58
C ALA A 219 -8.16 10.40 10.95
N ILE A 220 -7.64 9.51 11.79
CA ILE A 220 -7.08 9.86 13.10
C ILE A 220 -5.88 10.82 12.95
N ALA A 221 -4.98 10.54 12.01
CA ALA A 221 -3.81 11.38 11.75
C ALA A 221 -4.21 12.80 11.30
N LEU A 222 -5.24 12.92 10.47
CA LEU A 222 -5.76 14.18 9.98
C LEU A 222 -6.53 14.96 11.06
N GLN A 223 -7.35 14.27 11.85
CA GLN A 223 -8.03 14.89 13.00
C GLN A 223 -7.04 15.46 14.02
N ALA A 224 -5.92 14.78 14.26
CA ALA A 224 -4.88 15.31 15.12
C ALA A 224 -4.26 16.64 14.60
N GLN A 225 -4.46 16.95 13.30
CA GLN A 225 -4.07 18.22 12.67
C GLN A 225 -5.22 19.22 12.59
N GLY A 226 -6.38 18.91 13.18
CA GLY A 226 -7.56 19.79 13.17
C GLY A 226 -8.40 19.72 11.89
N VAL A 227 -8.18 18.72 11.03
CA VAL A 227 -9.04 18.46 9.85
C VAL A 227 -10.34 17.85 10.34
N ASP A 228 -11.46 18.29 9.80
CA ASP A 228 -12.77 17.75 10.15
C ASP A 228 -12.91 16.26 9.78
N MET A 229 -13.82 15.55 10.45
CA MET A 229 -13.97 14.10 10.31
C MET A 229 -14.37 13.69 8.89
N THR A 230 -15.26 14.46 8.25
CA THR A 230 -15.76 14.15 6.90
C THR A 230 -14.62 14.22 5.88
N THR A 231 -13.87 15.31 5.86
CA THR A 231 -12.69 15.49 5.00
C THR A 231 -11.59 14.45 5.31
N ALA A 232 -11.39 14.12 6.59
CA ALA A 232 -10.42 13.14 7.01
C ALA A 232 -10.77 11.72 6.51
N LEU A 233 -12.04 11.31 6.61
CA LEU A 233 -12.54 10.05 6.10
C LEU A 233 -12.49 9.99 4.57
N SER A 234 -12.94 11.06 3.88
CA SER A 234 -12.88 11.16 2.42
C SER A 234 -11.45 10.98 1.91
N THR A 235 -10.49 11.64 2.56
CA THR A 235 -9.06 11.50 2.24
C THR A 235 -8.60 10.05 2.42
N GLY A 236 -9.01 9.39 3.51
CA GLY A 236 -8.67 8.00 3.79
C GLY A 236 -9.25 7.03 2.76
N ILE A 237 -10.50 7.23 2.37
CA ILE A 237 -11.20 6.41 1.36
C ILE A 237 -10.54 6.61 -0.02
N ALA A 238 -10.32 7.87 -0.43
CA ALA A 238 -9.67 8.20 -1.70
C ALA A 238 -8.26 7.60 -1.80
N PHE A 239 -7.46 7.75 -0.75
CA PHE A 239 -6.12 7.18 -0.69
C PHE A 239 -6.15 5.66 -0.88
N HIS A 240 -7.00 4.97 -0.12
CA HIS A 240 -7.12 3.52 -0.20
C HIS A 240 -7.64 3.05 -1.56
N ALA A 241 -8.60 3.75 -2.15
CA ALA A 241 -9.13 3.44 -3.47
C ALA A 241 -8.05 3.54 -4.55
N VAL A 242 -7.29 4.65 -4.60
CA VAL A 242 -6.21 4.83 -5.57
C VAL A 242 -5.10 3.80 -5.37
N GLU A 243 -4.64 3.57 -4.12
CA GLU A 243 -3.61 2.57 -3.80
C GLU A 243 -4.03 1.18 -4.27
N THR A 244 -5.28 0.79 -3.98
CA THR A 244 -5.83 -0.54 -4.32
C THR A 244 -5.93 -0.73 -5.82
N LEU A 245 -6.48 0.24 -6.55
CA LEU A 245 -6.61 0.19 -8.00
C LEU A 245 -5.26 0.08 -8.71
N VAL A 246 -4.30 0.89 -8.28
CA VAL A 246 -2.92 0.81 -8.79
C VAL A 246 -2.30 -0.55 -8.44
N GLY A 247 -2.51 -1.05 -7.23
CA GLY A 247 -2.02 -2.37 -6.79
C GLY A 247 -2.61 -3.52 -7.61
N ILE A 248 -3.92 -3.49 -7.88
CA ILE A 248 -4.61 -4.47 -8.71
C ILE A 248 -4.08 -4.42 -10.15
N THR A 249 -3.99 -3.24 -10.74
CA THR A 249 -3.51 -3.07 -12.12
C THR A 249 -2.09 -3.57 -12.29
N PHE A 250 -1.19 -3.13 -11.42
CA PHE A 250 0.22 -3.52 -11.44
C PHE A 250 0.38 -5.02 -11.18
N GLY A 251 -0.40 -5.58 -10.26
CA GLY A 251 -0.35 -6.98 -9.90
C GLY A 251 -0.96 -7.90 -10.95
N SER A 252 -2.04 -7.48 -11.60
CA SER A 252 -2.63 -8.22 -12.72
C SER A 252 -1.67 -8.30 -13.90
N ALA A 253 -1.01 -7.20 -14.25
CA ALA A 253 0.04 -7.21 -15.26
C ALA A 253 1.19 -8.16 -14.90
N GLY A 254 1.61 -8.18 -13.64
CA GLY A 254 2.62 -9.11 -13.13
C GLY A 254 2.20 -10.58 -13.21
N THR A 255 0.94 -10.87 -12.88
CA THR A 255 0.37 -12.22 -12.97
C THR A 255 0.34 -12.72 -14.41
N LEU A 256 -0.10 -11.88 -15.35
CA LEU A 256 -0.10 -12.19 -16.76
C LEU A 256 1.30 -12.48 -17.29
N TYR A 257 2.27 -11.67 -16.91
CA TYR A 257 3.66 -11.89 -17.31
C TYR A 257 4.22 -13.23 -16.79
N LEU A 258 3.97 -13.57 -15.51
CA LEU A 258 4.49 -14.80 -14.90
C LEU A 258 3.75 -16.05 -15.35
N SER A 259 2.49 -15.97 -15.74
CA SER A 259 1.70 -17.11 -16.22
C SER A 259 2.16 -17.63 -17.56
N ARG A 260 3.02 -16.87 -18.29
CA ARG A 260 3.48 -17.19 -19.66
C ARG A 260 2.33 -17.44 -20.66
N VAL A 261 1.13 -17.03 -20.31
CA VAL A 261 0.00 -17.07 -21.26
C VAL A 261 0.35 -16.10 -22.37
N PRO A 262 0.27 -16.51 -23.66
CA PRO A 262 0.46 -15.60 -24.78
C PRO A 262 -0.73 -14.64 -24.84
N VAL A 263 -0.67 -13.61 -23.99
CA VAL A 263 -1.69 -12.57 -23.97
C VAL A 263 -1.32 -11.58 -25.07
N PRO A 264 -2.18 -11.37 -26.07
CA PRO A 264 -1.92 -10.38 -27.09
C PRO A 264 -1.77 -9.00 -26.45
N ARG A 265 -0.81 -8.21 -26.92
CA ARG A 265 -0.46 -6.88 -26.35
C ARG A 265 -1.67 -5.95 -26.18
N TRP A 266 -2.68 -6.08 -27.03
CA TRP A 266 -3.93 -5.32 -26.93
C TRP A 266 -4.77 -5.72 -25.70
N ALA A 267 -4.71 -6.98 -25.24
CA ALA A 267 -5.47 -7.43 -24.07
C ALA A 267 -4.89 -6.88 -22.77
N VAL A 268 -3.55 -6.70 -22.68
CA VAL A 268 -2.90 -6.03 -21.56
C VAL A 268 -3.28 -4.55 -21.53
N GLY A 269 -3.23 -3.87 -22.68
CA GLY A 269 -3.70 -2.49 -22.83
C GLY A 269 -5.20 -2.36 -22.57
N GLY A 270 -6.01 -3.32 -23.03
CA GLY A 270 -7.45 -3.36 -22.80
C GLY A 270 -7.82 -3.55 -21.34
N ALA A 271 -7.16 -4.48 -20.62
CA ALA A 271 -7.38 -4.66 -19.18
C ALA A 271 -7.01 -3.41 -18.38
N THR A 272 -5.91 -2.76 -18.71
CA THR A 272 -5.49 -1.49 -18.09
C THR A 272 -6.50 -0.37 -18.40
N ALA A 273 -6.99 -0.30 -19.63
CA ALA A 273 -8.00 0.68 -20.04
C ALA A 273 -9.36 0.43 -19.37
N VAL A 274 -9.78 -0.84 -19.22
CA VAL A 274 -11.03 -1.21 -18.52
C VAL A 274 -10.94 -0.87 -17.03
N VAL A 275 -9.82 -1.13 -16.37
CA VAL A 275 -9.62 -0.75 -14.97
C VAL A 275 -9.58 0.77 -14.82
N ALA A 276 -8.92 1.49 -15.73
CA ALA A 276 -8.92 2.95 -15.77
C ALA A 276 -10.33 3.51 -16.05
N ALA A 277 -11.06 2.92 -17.00
CA ALA A 277 -12.43 3.32 -17.33
C ALA A 277 -13.42 3.00 -16.21
N ALA A 278 -13.27 1.85 -15.52
CA ALA A 278 -14.06 1.51 -14.35
C ALA A 278 -13.80 2.48 -13.20
N PHE A 279 -12.54 2.91 -13.03
CA PHE A 279 -12.17 3.92 -12.04
C PHE A 279 -12.78 5.29 -12.37
N VAL A 280 -12.65 5.75 -13.63
CA VAL A 280 -13.28 6.99 -14.08
C VAL A 280 -14.81 6.88 -14.04
N GLY A 281 -15.37 5.74 -14.45
CA GLY A 281 -16.81 5.50 -14.41
C GLY A 281 -17.39 5.43 -13.01
N SER A 282 -16.65 4.86 -12.03
CA SER A 282 -17.07 4.89 -10.63
C SER A 282 -17.01 6.28 -10.01
N MET A 283 -16.17 7.17 -10.54
CA MET A 283 -16.11 8.59 -10.12
C MET A 283 -17.15 9.48 -10.83
N VAL A 284 -17.76 9.04 -11.94
CA VAL A 284 -18.75 9.80 -12.72
C VAL A 284 -20.18 9.34 -12.43
N LEU A 285 -20.35 8.10 -11.93
CA LEU A 285 -21.66 7.47 -11.70
C LEU A 285 -22.09 7.49 -10.21
N VAL A 286 -21.29 8.07 -9.31
CA VAL A 286 -21.63 8.37 -7.93
C VAL A 286 -21.73 9.84 -7.74
#